data_12641e663f94acd971626246b6e59379
#
_entry.id   12641e663f94acd971626246b6e59379
#
_cell.length_a   1.000
_cell.length_b   1.000
_cell.length_c   1.000
_cell.angle_alpha   90.00
_cell.angle_beta   90.00
_cell.angle_gamma   90.00
#
_symmetry.space_group_name_H-M   'P 1'
#
loop_
_entity.id
_entity.type
_entity.pdbx_description
1 polymer ?
#
loop_
_entity_poly.entity_id
_entity_poly.type
_entity_poly.pdbx_seq_one_letter_code
_entity_poly.pdbx_strand_id
1 'polypeptide(L)'
;MKTKSLFHEYLKFALLSVGGMLATSCYILADTFFVAQGLGAQGLAALNLAIPAYNFIHGVGLMLGMGGATKFAILNSQVSHETADRKFTITKLLAALAAGQFLAAGLFGASALTRLLGADAAIFSMSRTYLQVMLLFSPAFLLYDVLVCFVRNDGDPHLAMVSTIGSSFANVVLDY
;
A
#
# COMPACT_ATOMS: atom_id res chain seq x y z
N MET A 1 13.49 -35.18 -10.03
CA MET A 1 13.01 -34.17 -10.99
C MET A 1 12.10 -33.06 -10.36
N LYS A 2 11.37 -33.31 -9.26
CA LYS A 2 10.46 -32.31 -8.62
C LYS A 2 11.18 -31.09 -7.98
N THR A 3 12.38 -31.24 -7.45
CA THR A 3 13.12 -30.15 -6.78
C THR A 3 13.58 -29.02 -7.69
N LYS A 4 13.96 -29.33 -8.94
CA LYS A 4 14.35 -28.29 -9.90
C LYS A 4 13.15 -27.44 -10.36
N SER A 5 11.96 -28.03 -10.42
CA SER A 5 10.71 -27.33 -10.73
C SER A 5 10.33 -26.35 -9.62
N LEU A 6 10.36 -26.78 -8.35
CA LEU A 6 10.05 -25.97 -7.19
C LEU A 6 11.00 -24.77 -7.02
N PHE A 7 12.30 -24.97 -7.22
CA PHE A 7 13.28 -23.91 -7.17
C PHE A 7 13.07 -22.87 -8.28
N HIS A 8 12.73 -23.31 -9.48
CA HIS A 8 12.45 -22.42 -10.60
C HIS A 8 11.19 -21.58 -10.34
N GLU A 9 10.13 -22.18 -9.82
CA GLU A 9 8.92 -21.46 -9.41
C GLU A 9 9.21 -20.44 -8.31
N TYR A 10 9.90 -20.86 -7.26
CA TYR A 10 10.32 -19.96 -6.19
C TYR A 10 11.13 -18.77 -6.72
N LEU A 11 12.12 -19.02 -7.57
CA LEU A 11 12.95 -17.97 -8.16
C LEU A 11 12.12 -17.01 -9.02
N LYS A 12 11.17 -17.52 -9.80
CA LYS A 12 10.23 -16.71 -10.57
C LYS A 12 9.41 -15.78 -9.67
N PHE A 13 8.80 -16.33 -8.61
CA PHE A 13 8.03 -15.53 -7.65
C PHE A 13 8.88 -14.47 -6.95
N ALA A 14 10.10 -14.83 -6.54
CA ALA A 14 11.03 -13.90 -5.89
C ALA A 14 11.43 -12.75 -6.84
N LEU A 15 11.80 -13.07 -8.09
CA LEU A 15 12.19 -12.05 -9.08
C LEU A 15 11.03 -11.10 -9.44
N LEU A 16 9.81 -11.64 -9.59
CA LEU A 16 8.62 -10.82 -9.84
C LEU A 16 8.32 -9.88 -8.66
N SER A 17 8.48 -10.37 -7.43
CA SER A 17 8.29 -9.55 -6.23
C SER A 17 9.35 -8.45 -6.11
N VAL A 18 10.62 -8.78 -6.35
CA VAL A 18 11.72 -7.81 -6.37
C VAL A 18 11.51 -6.76 -7.48
N GLY A 19 11.07 -7.17 -8.67
CA GLY A 19 10.74 -6.24 -9.75
C GLY A 19 9.66 -5.22 -9.36
N GLY A 20 8.60 -5.68 -8.71
CA GLY A 20 7.57 -4.79 -8.17
C GLY A 20 8.11 -3.81 -7.11
N MET A 21 8.94 -4.30 -6.19
CA MET A 21 9.56 -3.44 -5.16
C MET A 21 10.51 -2.40 -5.75
N LEU A 22 11.28 -2.75 -6.78
CA LEU A 22 12.14 -1.81 -7.49
C LEU A 22 11.33 -0.70 -8.18
N ALA A 23 10.23 -1.05 -8.84
CA ALA A 23 9.34 -0.08 -9.45
C ALA A 23 8.75 0.89 -8.39
N THR A 24 8.32 0.36 -7.25
CA THR A 24 7.86 1.17 -6.10
C THR A 24 8.96 2.12 -5.61
N SER A 25 10.20 1.65 -5.48
CA SER A 25 11.32 2.50 -5.06
C SER A 25 11.62 3.60 -6.07
N CYS A 26 11.53 3.31 -7.36
CA CYS A 26 11.74 4.30 -8.42
C CYS A 26 10.70 5.42 -8.37
N TYR A 27 9.42 5.09 -8.21
CA TYR A 27 8.41 6.15 -8.13
C TYR A 27 8.54 6.99 -6.86
N ILE A 28 8.88 6.41 -5.71
CA ILE A 28 9.12 7.18 -4.47
C ILE A 28 10.27 8.19 -4.66
N LEU A 29 11.34 7.79 -5.36
CA LEU A 29 12.43 8.70 -5.69
C LEU A 29 11.98 9.82 -6.63
N ALA A 30 11.18 9.50 -7.65
CA ALA A 30 10.64 10.48 -8.58
C ALA A 30 9.70 11.47 -7.87
N ASP A 31 8.75 11.00 -7.07
CA ASP A 31 7.85 11.83 -6.27
C ASP A 31 8.64 12.77 -5.33
N THR A 32 9.61 12.23 -4.61
CA THR A 32 10.50 13.04 -3.75
C THR A 32 11.23 14.12 -4.52
N PHE A 33 11.70 13.82 -5.73
CA PHE A 33 12.39 14.76 -6.60
C PHE A 33 11.46 15.87 -7.09
N PHE A 34 10.25 15.55 -7.55
CA PHE A 34 9.28 16.55 -8.01
C PHE A 34 8.79 17.43 -6.85
N VAL A 35 8.53 16.87 -5.69
CA VAL A 35 8.18 17.65 -4.47
C VAL A 35 9.32 18.59 -4.08
N ALA A 36 10.57 18.13 -4.12
CA ALA A 36 11.72 18.96 -3.81
C ALA A 36 11.90 20.12 -4.81
N GLN A 37 11.66 19.88 -6.11
CA GLN A 37 11.73 20.92 -7.14
C GLN A 37 10.58 21.93 -7.06
N GLY A 38 9.34 21.46 -6.85
CA GLY A 38 8.15 22.29 -6.86
C GLY A 38 7.92 23.08 -5.57
N LEU A 39 8.18 22.46 -4.42
CA LEU A 39 7.86 23.00 -3.08
C LEU A 39 9.10 23.27 -2.22
N GLY A 40 10.29 22.93 -2.69
CA GLY A 40 11.54 23.14 -1.98
C GLY A 40 11.65 22.37 -0.66
N ALA A 41 12.49 22.88 0.25
CA ALA A 41 12.78 22.21 1.52
C ALA A 41 11.55 22.06 2.44
N GLN A 42 10.61 23.00 2.38
CA GLN A 42 9.38 22.93 3.19
C GLN A 42 8.45 21.81 2.70
N GLY A 43 8.31 21.64 1.38
CA GLY A 43 7.55 20.54 0.80
C GLY A 43 8.14 19.19 1.16
N LEU A 44 9.46 19.07 1.08
CA LEU A 44 10.16 17.85 1.46
C LEU A 44 10.02 17.52 2.96
N ALA A 45 10.07 18.55 3.82
CA ALA A 45 9.82 18.37 5.25
C ALA A 45 8.38 17.91 5.54
N ALA A 46 7.38 18.48 4.84
CA ALA A 46 5.99 18.07 4.96
C ALA A 46 5.75 16.63 4.49
N LEU A 47 6.37 16.23 3.37
CA LEU A 47 6.34 14.86 2.85
C LEU A 47 6.93 13.88 3.88
N ASN A 48 8.14 14.17 4.39
CA ASN A 48 8.81 13.31 5.36
C ASN A 48 8.00 13.15 6.66
N LEU A 49 7.28 14.18 7.09
CA LEU A 49 6.41 14.12 8.26
C LEU A 49 5.22 13.20 8.04
N ALA A 50 4.73 13.04 6.81
CA ALA A 50 3.61 12.17 6.48
C ALA A 50 4.01 10.68 6.30
N ILE A 51 5.30 10.37 6.03
CA ILE A 51 5.79 9.00 5.80
C ILE A 51 5.40 8.02 6.92
N PRO A 52 5.53 8.33 8.22
CA PRO A 52 5.10 7.40 9.28
C PRO A 52 3.62 7.03 9.20
N ALA A 53 2.75 7.99 8.88
CA ALA A 53 1.33 7.73 8.73
C ALA A 53 1.05 6.87 7.49
N TYR A 54 1.69 7.16 6.37
CA TYR A 54 1.64 6.32 5.16
C TYR A 54 2.06 4.88 5.45
N ASN A 55 3.20 4.69 6.10
CA ASN A 55 3.72 3.36 6.45
C ASN A 55 2.77 2.62 7.40
N PHE A 56 2.08 3.33 8.30
CA PHE A 56 1.10 2.71 9.19
C PHE A 56 -0.14 2.23 8.41
N ILE A 57 -0.69 3.03 7.50
CA ILE A 57 -1.82 2.65 6.64
C ILE A 57 -1.43 1.42 5.80
N HIS A 58 -0.29 1.48 5.12
CA HIS A 58 0.23 0.39 4.29
C HIS A 58 0.52 -0.87 5.11
N GLY A 59 1.10 -0.74 6.31
CA GLY A 59 1.33 -1.86 7.24
C GLY A 59 0.03 -2.56 7.64
N VAL A 60 -1.04 -1.81 7.93
CA VAL A 60 -2.37 -2.38 8.22
C VAL A 60 -2.93 -3.08 6.97
N GLY A 61 -2.81 -2.48 5.79
CA GLY A 61 -3.23 -3.07 4.52
C GLY A 61 -2.54 -4.41 4.25
N LEU A 62 -1.22 -4.46 4.39
CA LEU A 62 -0.43 -5.67 4.22
C LEU A 62 -0.75 -6.73 5.27
N MET A 63 -0.91 -6.34 6.54
CA MET A 63 -1.27 -7.27 7.61
C MET A 63 -2.59 -7.99 7.32
N LEU A 64 -3.62 -7.24 6.92
CA LEU A 64 -4.93 -7.79 6.56
C LEU A 64 -4.85 -8.58 5.25
N GLY A 65 -4.18 -8.04 4.24
CA GLY A 65 -4.02 -8.65 2.93
C GLY A 65 -3.26 -9.98 3.00
N MET A 66 -2.08 -10.00 3.59
CA MET A 66 -1.26 -11.21 3.70
C MET A 66 -1.93 -12.27 4.59
N GLY A 67 -2.49 -11.86 5.74
CA GLY A 67 -3.18 -12.76 6.65
C GLY A 67 -4.43 -13.39 6.01
N GLY A 68 -5.23 -12.59 5.30
CA GLY A 68 -6.43 -13.04 4.59
C GLY A 68 -6.10 -13.92 3.38
N ALA A 69 -5.17 -13.47 2.54
CA ALA A 69 -4.78 -14.17 1.32
C ALA A 69 -4.12 -15.53 1.59
N THR A 70 -3.28 -15.63 2.62
CA THR A 70 -2.68 -16.91 3.02
C THR A 70 -3.75 -17.92 3.45
N LYS A 71 -4.71 -17.50 4.29
CA LYS A 71 -5.83 -18.36 4.69
C LYS A 71 -6.73 -18.74 3.52
N PHE A 72 -7.00 -17.79 2.62
CA PHE A 72 -7.75 -18.04 1.40
C PHE A 72 -7.06 -19.12 0.55
N ALA A 73 -5.78 -18.98 0.25
CA ALA A 73 -5.03 -19.93 -0.58
C ALA A 73 -5.02 -21.34 0.02
N ILE A 74 -4.83 -21.48 1.34
CA ILE A 74 -4.88 -22.78 2.04
C ILE A 74 -6.25 -23.41 1.92
N LEU A 75 -7.33 -22.67 2.19
CA LEU A 75 -8.68 -23.19 2.16
C LEU A 75 -9.14 -23.52 0.74
N ASN A 76 -8.76 -22.71 -0.24
CA ASN A 76 -9.06 -22.94 -1.65
C ASN A 76 -8.44 -24.24 -2.17
N SER A 77 -7.27 -24.62 -1.64
CA SER A 77 -6.58 -25.86 -2.03
C SER A 77 -7.06 -27.12 -1.28
N GLN A 78 -7.65 -26.97 -0.09
CA GLN A 78 -7.89 -28.10 0.82
C GLN A 78 -9.34 -28.41 1.13
N VAL A 79 -10.25 -27.42 1.13
CA VAL A 79 -11.59 -27.60 1.69
C VAL A 79 -12.71 -27.31 0.70
N SER A 80 -12.96 -26.06 0.38
CA SER A 80 -13.99 -25.63 -0.56
C SER A 80 -13.82 -24.18 -0.97
N HIS A 81 -14.20 -23.87 -2.20
CA HIS A 81 -14.24 -22.51 -2.72
C HIS A 81 -15.15 -21.59 -1.89
N GLU A 82 -16.29 -22.08 -1.44
CA GLU A 82 -17.22 -21.29 -0.62
C GLU A 82 -16.61 -20.80 0.68
N THR A 83 -15.85 -21.66 1.37
CA THR A 83 -15.15 -21.28 2.62
C THR A 83 -14.02 -20.30 2.35
N ALA A 84 -13.31 -20.43 1.24
CA ALA A 84 -12.29 -19.50 0.81
C ALA A 84 -12.89 -18.11 0.49
N ASP A 85 -13.98 -18.04 -0.27
CA ASP A 85 -14.67 -16.80 -0.63
C ASP A 85 -15.19 -16.05 0.61
N ARG A 86 -15.65 -16.76 1.62
CA ARG A 86 -16.02 -16.17 2.91
C ARG A 86 -14.83 -15.48 3.58
N LYS A 87 -13.62 -16.05 3.52
CA LYS A 87 -12.41 -15.42 4.06
C LYS A 87 -12.03 -14.16 3.30
N PHE A 88 -12.14 -14.16 1.98
CA PHE A 88 -11.95 -12.99 1.16
C PHE A 88 -12.92 -11.87 1.56
N THR A 89 -14.22 -12.20 1.72
CA THR A 89 -15.23 -11.23 2.12
C THR A 89 -14.94 -10.65 3.51
N ILE A 90 -14.58 -11.48 4.49
CA ILE A 90 -14.22 -11.03 5.84
C ILE A 90 -13.01 -10.10 5.80
N THR A 91 -11.98 -10.43 5.02
CA THR A 91 -10.80 -9.57 4.88
C THR A 91 -11.14 -8.20 4.29
N LYS A 92 -12.02 -8.16 3.27
CA LYS A 92 -12.52 -6.89 2.72
C LYS A 92 -13.30 -6.05 3.73
N LEU A 93 -14.13 -6.69 4.55
CA LEU A 93 -14.88 -5.99 5.60
C LEU A 93 -13.95 -5.42 6.68
N LEU A 94 -12.94 -6.17 7.10
CA LEU A 94 -11.94 -5.68 8.06
C LEU A 94 -11.13 -4.52 7.46
N ALA A 95 -10.75 -4.62 6.19
CA ALA A 95 -10.08 -3.52 5.48
C ALA A 95 -10.97 -2.28 5.38
N ALA A 96 -12.27 -2.45 5.11
CA ALA A 96 -13.23 -1.35 5.06
C ALA A 96 -13.41 -0.68 6.43
N LEU A 97 -13.44 -1.45 7.52
CA LEU A 97 -13.49 -0.93 8.88
C LEU A 97 -12.22 -0.11 9.22
N ALA A 98 -11.03 -0.64 8.90
CA ALA A 98 -9.77 0.06 9.08
C ALA A 98 -9.73 1.35 8.23
N ALA A 99 -10.18 1.27 6.97
CA ALA A 99 -10.29 2.42 6.08
C ALA A 99 -11.21 3.51 6.66
N GLY A 100 -12.35 3.12 7.24
CA GLY A 100 -13.27 4.03 7.91
C GLY A 100 -12.62 4.77 9.09
N GLN A 101 -11.76 4.09 9.87
CA GLN A 101 -11.02 4.71 10.97
C GLN A 101 -9.99 5.74 10.46
N PHE A 102 -9.23 5.42 9.42
CA PHE A 102 -8.29 6.37 8.81
C PHE A 102 -9.01 7.55 8.16
N LEU A 103 -10.14 7.30 7.51
CA LEU A 103 -10.97 8.34 6.91
C LEU A 103 -11.51 9.29 7.98
N ALA A 104 -12.02 8.76 9.10
CA ALA A 104 -12.45 9.57 10.23
C ALA A 104 -11.28 10.37 10.84
N ALA A 105 -10.10 9.76 10.96
CA ALA A 105 -8.88 10.47 11.39
C ALA A 105 -8.49 11.61 10.43
N GLY A 106 -8.65 11.42 9.12
CA GLY A 106 -8.43 12.46 8.10
C GLY A 106 -9.43 13.61 8.19
N LEU A 107 -10.70 13.29 8.41
CA LEU A 107 -11.76 14.31 8.52
C LEU A 107 -11.68 15.14 9.81
N PHE A 108 -11.45 14.49 10.93
CA PHE A 108 -11.58 15.11 12.26
C PHE A 108 -10.26 15.27 13.00
N GLY A 109 -9.24 14.43 12.68
CA GLY A 109 -8.00 14.33 13.44
C GLY A 109 -6.76 14.88 12.75
N ALA A 110 -6.82 15.30 11.49
CA ALA A 110 -5.64 15.69 10.70
C ALA A 110 -4.77 16.75 11.40
N SER A 111 -5.38 17.78 12.00
CA SER A 111 -4.64 18.83 12.72
C SER A 111 -3.94 18.30 13.98
N ALA A 112 -4.59 17.42 14.73
CA ALA A 112 -4.02 16.81 15.93
C ALA A 112 -2.86 15.88 15.60
N LEU A 113 -3.04 15.06 14.55
CA LEU A 113 -2.00 14.16 14.04
C LEU A 113 -0.79 14.94 13.53
N THR A 114 -1.00 16.02 12.78
CA THR A 114 0.09 16.87 12.29
C THR A 114 0.92 17.46 13.42
N ARG A 115 0.26 17.91 14.50
CA ARG A 115 0.98 18.40 15.70
C ARG A 115 1.71 17.27 16.43
N LEU A 116 1.06 16.10 16.56
CA LEU A 116 1.66 14.93 17.20
C LEU A 116 2.92 14.45 16.47
N LEU A 117 2.93 14.55 15.15
CA LEU A 117 4.08 14.21 14.30
C LEU A 117 5.19 15.27 14.35
N GLY A 118 4.98 16.41 15.02
CA GLY A 118 6.02 17.40 15.28
C GLY A 118 6.13 18.50 14.22
N ALA A 119 5.06 18.79 13.47
CA ALA A 119 5.07 19.92 12.53
C ALA A 119 5.26 21.25 13.26
N ASP A 120 6.25 22.01 12.84
CA ASP A 120 6.42 23.41 13.27
C ASP A 120 5.45 24.35 12.53
N ALA A 121 5.42 25.63 12.95
CA ALA A 121 4.51 26.60 12.38
C ALA A 121 4.74 26.84 10.87
N ALA A 122 5.96 26.67 10.38
CA ALA A 122 6.33 26.94 9.01
C ALA A 122 5.78 25.91 8.02
N ILE A 123 5.72 24.63 8.44
CA ILE A 123 5.26 23.52 7.59
C ILE A 123 3.87 22.99 7.97
N PHE A 124 3.28 23.48 9.08
CA PHE A 124 2.04 22.93 9.64
C PHE A 124 0.90 22.88 8.63
N SER A 125 0.63 23.97 7.93
CA SER A 125 -0.48 24.06 6.98
C SER A 125 -0.32 23.07 5.84
N MET A 126 0.89 22.99 5.26
CA MET A 126 1.23 22.07 4.16
C MET A 126 1.15 20.62 4.62
N SER A 127 1.79 20.29 5.74
CA SER A 127 1.79 18.94 6.31
C SER A 127 0.38 18.47 6.68
N ARG A 128 -0.44 19.37 7.25
CA ARG A 128 -1.85 19.05 7.56
C ARG A 128 -2.64 18.70 6.31
N THR A 129 -2.53 19.52 5.26
CA THR A 129 -3.27 19.27 4.01
C THR A 129 -2.82 17.97 3.38
N TYR A 130 -1.52 17.74 3.28
CA TYR A 130 -0.95 16.51 2.74
C TYR A 130 -1.43 15.26 3.51
N LEU A 131 -1.30 15.30 4.84
CA LEU A 131 -1.73 14.20 5.71
C LEU A 131 -3.24 13.97 5.63
N GLN A 132 -4.04 15.03 5.55
CA GLN A 132 -5.48 14.94 5.41
C GLN A 132 -5.89 14.26 4.11
N VAL A 133 -5.35 14.70 2.97
CA VAL A 133 -5.61 14.08 1.67
C VAL A 133 -5.20 12.62 1.67
N MET A 134 -4.01 12.29 2.16
CA MET A 134 -3.54 10.91 2.24
C MET A 134 -4.46 10.02 3.09
N LEU A 135 -4.93 10.51 4.25
CA LEU A 135 -5.87 9.77 5.10
C LEU A 135 -7.25 9.60 4.44
N LEU A 136 -7.72 10.58 3.69
CA LEU A 136 -8.97 10.48 2.92
C LEU A 136 -8.88 9.44 1.81
N PHE A 137 -7.71 9.26 1.20
CA PHE A 137 -7.47 8.24 0.18
C PHE A 137 -7.04 6.87 0.74
N SER A 138 -6.92 6.73 2.05
CA SER A 138 -6.56 5.45 2.70
C SER A 138 -7.43 4.26 2.31
N PRO A 139 -8.76 4.39 2.01
CA PRO A 139 -9.55 3.27 1.52
C PRO A 139 -8.99 2.67 0.22
N ALA A 140 -8.50 3.51 -0.69
CA ALA A 140 -7.91 3.05 -1.95
C ALA A 140 -6.58 2.31 -1.70
N PHE A 141 -5.72 2.83 -0.81
CA PHE A 141 -4.46 2.18 -0.45
C PHE A 141 -4.70 0.81 0.20
N LEU A 142 -5.58 0.72 1.19
CA LEU A 142 -5.91 -0.54 1.86
C LEU A 142 -6.50 -1.56 0.90
N LEU A 143 -7.41 -1.13 0.03
CA LEU A 143 -8.01 -2.01 -0.97
C LEU A 143 -6.96 -2.53 -1.94
N TYR A 144 -6.06 -1.65 -2.42
CA TYR A 144 -4.96 -2.02 -3.30
C TYR A 144 -4.05 -3.07 -2.64
N ASP A 145 -3.60 -2.84 -1.40
CA ASP A 145 -2.74 -3.77 -0.67
C ASP A 145 -3.38 -5.15 -0.49
N VAL A 146 -4.65 -5.17 -0.09
CA VAL A 146 -5.42 -6.41 0.07
C VAL A 146 -5.52 -7.16 -1.25
N LEU A 147 -5.93 -6.47 -2.34
CA LEU A 147 -6.11 -7.10 -3.65
C LEU A 147 -4.79 -7.65 -4.21
N VAL A 148 -3.69 -6.89 -4.12
CA VAL A 148 -2.36 -7.34 -4.56
C VAL A 148 -1.93 -8.59 -3.79
N CYS A 149 -2.17 -8.66 -2.47
CA CYS A 149 -1.87 -9.84 -1.68
C CYS A 149 -2.69 -11.05 -2.12
N PHE A 150 -3.99 -10.88 -2.39
CA PHE A 150 -4.85 -11.98 -2.85
C PHE A 150 -4.45 -12.46 -4.24
N VAL A 151 -4.26 -11.58 -5.20
CA VAL A 151 -3.81 -11.94 -6.56
C VAL A 151 -2.50 -12.71 -6.53
N ARG A 152 -1.54 -12.26 -5.70
CA ARG A 152 -0.25 -12.94 -5.55
C ARG A 152 -0.38 -14.33 -4.98
N ASN A 153 -1.26 -14.54 -4.00
CA ASN A 153 -1.47 -15.83 -3.33
C ASN A 153 -2.41 -16.77 -4.09
N ASP A 154 -3.23 -16.24 -5.00
CA ASP A 154 -4.10 -17.04 -5.88
C ASP A 154 -3.34 -17.63 -7.09
N GLY A 155 -2.03 -17.41 -7.16
CA GLY A 155 -1.14 -18.04 -8.13
C GLY A 155 -0.78 -17.17 -9.34
N ASP A 156 -1.15 -15.89 -9.35
CA ASP A 156 -0.75 -14.95 -10.41
C ASP A 156 0.13 -13.80 -9.90
N PRO A 157 1.40 -14.09 -9.52
CA PRO A 157 2.36 -13.06 -9.11
C PRO A 157 2.73 -12.12 -10.26
N HIS A 158 2.56 -12.55 -11.52
CA HIS A 158 2.83 -11.72 -12.67
C HIS A 158 1.82 -10.57 -12.77
N LEU A 159 0.54 -10.85 -12.58
CA LEU A 159 -0.51 -9.82 -12.56
C LEU A 159 -0.28 -8.83 -11.39
N ALA A 160 0.09 -9.32 -10.21
CA ALA A 160 0.44 -8.46 -9.09
C ALA A 160 1.62 -7.54 -9.40
N MET A 161 2.68 -8.06 -10.03
CA MET A 161 3.83 -7.25 -10.47
C MET A 161 3.45 -6.21 -11.52
N VAL A 162 2.72 -6.60 -12.56
CA VAL A 162 2.29 -5.70 -13.63
C VAL A 162 1.41 -4.57 -13.07
N SER A 163 0.50 -4.89 -12.14
CA SER A 163 -0.32 -3.89 -11.46
C SER A 163 0.53 -2.90 -10.65
N THR A 164 1.55 -3.39 -9.93
CA THR A 164 2.47 -2.54 -9.16
C THR A 164 3.31 -1.65 -10.07
N ILE A 165 3.88 -2.18 -11.16
CA ILE A 165 4.66 -1.41 -12.13
C ILE A 165 3.76 -0.38 -12.83
N GLY A 166 2.56 -0.78 -13.26
CA GLY A 166 1.61 0.10 -13.92
C GLY A 166 1.17 1.27 -13.03
N SER A 167 0.87 1.01 -11.76
CA SER A 167 0.53 2.07 -10.80
C SER A 167 1.71 2.99 -10.50
N SER A 168 2.92 2.45 -10.38
CA SER A 168 4.14 3.24 -10.18
C SER A 168 4.43 4.15 -11.37
N PHE A 169 4.26 3.64 -12.60
CA PHE A 169 4.44 4.43 -13.81
C PHE A 169 3.38 5.53 -13.95
N ALA A 170 2.10 5.20 -13.68
CA ALA A 170 1.03 6.18 -13.70
C ALA A 170 1.27 7.31 -12.68
N ASN A 171 1.78 6.97 -11.50
CA ASN A 171 2.14 7.95 -10.47
C ASN A 171 3.21 8.94 -11.01
N VAL A 172 4.33 8.42 -11.54
CA VAL A 172 5.40 9.28 -12.10
C VAL A 172 4.89 10.20 -13.21
N VAL A 173 3.95 9.70 -14.05
CA VAL A 173 3.37 10.52 -15.14
C VAL A 173 2.42 11.60 -14.60
N LEU A 174 1.72 11.33 -13.50
CA LEU A 174 0.80 12.29 -12.89
C LEU A 174 1.52 13.36 -12.06
N ASP A 175 2.73 13.05 -11.58
CA ASP A 175 3.56 13.98 -10.80
C ASP A 175 4.31 15.01 -11.71
N TYR A 176 4.44 14.71 -13.03
CA TYR A 176 5.04 15.60 -14.04
C TYR A 176 4.04 16.66 -14.49
#